data_30c99e7cf245aed55bac716493549caf
#
_entry.id   30c99e7cf245aed55bac716493549caf
#
_cell.length_a   1.000
_cell.length_b   1.000
_cell.length_c   1.000
_cell.angle_alpha   90.00
_cell.angle_beta   90.00
_cell.angle_gamma   90.00
#
_symmetry.space_group_name_H-M   'P 1'
#
loop_
_entity.id
_entity.type
_entity.pdbx_description
1 polymer ?
#
loop_
_entity_poly.entity_id
_entity_poly.type
_entity_poly.pdbx_seq_one_letter_code
_entity_poly.pdbx_strand_id
1 'polypeptide(L)'
;MSAISETIVNEFLEANGFLVQQGRKFVAPSRRHDSHIDFFASNPAATESKAALPFELRLGDLKHIRRAIFAVKGWHTETFSPAVMTNSPEIFRFAQPAAAKTAEAVFGTDTGFLKILVAPSLPSSKKQRRESVEFLRSKGVDGVIEFPAVLSAVIDGVEKNRNYQRSDVLQLIRVLKAHGMLREPQLELFRAAKPRRTARKPMP
;
A
#
# COMPACT_ATOMS: atom_id res chain seq x y z
N MET A 1 -4.27 11.42 9.93
CA MET A 1 -4.25 10.13 9.21
C MET A 1 -5.33 9.23 9.77
N SER A 2 -5.89 8.32 8.97
CA SER A 2 -6.91 7.38 9.47
C SER A 2 -6.23 6.17 10.10
N ALA A 3 -6.51 5.90 11.36
CA ALA A 3 -6.03 4.71 12.06
C ALA A 3 -6.37 3.40 11.30
N ILE A 4 -7.48 3.40 10.57
CA ILE A 4 -7.90 2.25 9.75
C ILE A 4 -6.91 1.97 8.62
N SER A 5 -6.43 3.00 7.91
CA SER A 5 -5.46 2.80 6.82
C SER A 5 -4.16 2.19 7.31
N GLU A 6 -3.68 2.64 8.47
CA GLU A 6 -2.49 2.07 9.09
C GLU A 6 -2.72 0.64 9.55
N THR A 7 -3.87 0.33 10.13
CA THR A 7 -4.22 -1.05 10.51
C THR A 7 -4.22 -1.98 9.28
N ILE A 8 -4.83 -1.54 8.17
CA ILE A 8 -4.86 -2.32 6.92
C ILE A 8 -3.44 -2.55 6.38
N VAL A 9 -2.59 -1.52 6.40
CA VAL A 9 -1.18 -1.65 5.95
C VAL A 9 -0.39 -2.56 6.88
N ASN A 10 -0.62 -2.50 8.21
CA ASN A 10 0.01 -3.42 9.16
C ASN A 10 -0.33 -4.87 8.83
N GLU A 11 -1.62 -5.19 8.71
CA GLU A 11 -2.09 -6.54 8.35
C GLU A 11 -1.50 -7.01 7.01
N PHE A 12 -1.41 -6.10 6.04
CA PHE A 12 -0.79 -6.37 4.75
C PHE A 12 0.69 -6.73 4.88
N LEU A 13 1.46 -5.97 5.66
CA LEU A 13 2.89 -6.21 5.84
C LEU A 13 3.13 -7.53 6.58
N GLU A 14 2.39 -7.81 7.66
CA GLU A 14 2.48 -9.06 8.41
C GLU A 14 2.13 -10.28 7.54
N ALA A 15 1.08 -10.19 6.73
CA ALA A 15 0.69 -11.23 5.79
C ALA A 15 1.77 -11.51 4.72
N ASN A 16 2.62 -10.52 4.42
CA ASN A 16 3.76 -10.67 3.50
C ASN A 16 5.09 -11.03 4.20
N GLY A 17 5.02 -11.47 5.47
CA GLY A 17 6.17 -12.00 6.22
C GLY A 17 7.05 -10.93 6.87
N PHE A 18 6.58 -9.70 6.99
CA PHE A 18 7.31 -8.65 7.70
C PHE A 18 7.05 -8.72 9.21
N LEU A 19 8.11 -8.52 9.97
CA LEU A 19 8.05 -8.12 11.36
C LEU A 19 7.88 -6.60 11.37
N VAL A 20 6.78 -6.13 11.96
CA VAL A 20 6.39 -4.72 11.89
C VAL A 20 6.46 -4.07 13.26
N GLN A 21 7.13 -2.93 13.33
CA GLN A 21 7.10 -2.04 14.48
C GLN A 21 6.44 -0.73 14.07
N GLN A 22 5.33 -0.37 14.70
CA GLN A 22 4.71 0.94 14.49
C GLN A 22 5.57 2.07 15.05
N GLY A 23 5.67 3.16 14.30
CA GLY A 23 6.19 4.41 14.80
C GLY A 23 5.38 4.86 16.02
N ARG A 24 6.05 5.25 17.11
CA ARG A 24 5.34 5.69 18.32
C ARG A 24 4.63 7.01 18.07
N LYS A 25 3.31 6.99 18.24
CA LYS A 25 2.46 8.18 18.19
C LYS A 25 2.41 8.87 19.56
N PHE A 26 3.56 9.32 20.05
CA PHE A 26 3.53 10.24 21.16
C PHE A 26 3.18 11.63 20.61
N VAL A 27 2.20 12.28 21.24
CA VAL A 27 2.09 13.74 21.17
C VAL A 27 3.26 14.29 21.98
N ALA A 28 4.43 14.35 21.35
CA ALA A 28 5.58 14.97 21.98
C ALA A 28 5.26 16.47 22.18
N PRO A 29 5.59 17.04 23.36
CA PRO A 29 5.40 18.48 23.60
C PRO A 29 6.18 19.36 22.62
N SER A 30 7.17 18.82 21.93
CA SER A 30 7.92 19.49 20.87
C SER A 30 7.73 18.75 19.54
N ARG A 31 7.15 19.42 18.56
CA ARG A 31 6.99 18.96 17.17
C ARG A 31 8.31 18.63 16.44
N ARG A 32 9.45 18.68 17.12
CA ARG A 32 10.79 18.58 16.51
C ARG A 32 11.24 17.17 16.19
N HIS A 33 10.53 16.12 16.63
CA HIS A 33 10.98 14.72 16.48
C HIS A 33 9.95 13.80 15.80
N ASP A 34 8.97 14.35 15.09
CA ASP A 34 8.03 13.53 14.32
C ASP A 34 8.68 13.15 12.99
N SER A 35 9.23 11.93 12.93
CA SER A 35 9.86 11.40 11.72
C SER A 35 8.86 11.07 10.62
N HIS A 36 7.55 11.14 10.91
CA HIS A 36 6.47 10.75 9.99
C HIS A 36 6.63 9.34 9.39
N ILE A 37 7.38 8.46 10.08
CA ILE A 37 7.46 7.05 9.78
C ILE A 37 6.31 6.36 10.50
N ASP A 38 5.44 5.70 9.74
CA ASP A 38 4.32 4.96 10.31
C ASP A 38 4.74 3.54 10.71
N PHE A 39 5.61 2.90 9.91
CA PHE A 39 6.10 1.55 10.20
C PHE A 39 7.59 1.40 9.90
N PHE A 40 8.27 0.66 10.78
CA PHE A 40 9.55 0.01 10.54
C PHE A 40 9.27 -1.46 10.28
N ALA A 41 9.69 -1.98 9.14
CA ALA A 41 9.39 -3.34 8.75
C ALA A 41 10.66 -4.09 8.34
N SER A 42 10.82 -5.32 8.84
CA SER A 42 11.92 -6.20 8.45
C SER A 42 11.37 -7.57 8.05
N ASN A 43 11.84 -8.11 6.93
CA ASN A 43 11.50 -9.44 6.46
C ASN A 43 12.70 -10.37 6.61
N PRO A 44 12.72 -11.25 7.63
CA PRO A 44 13.82 -12.18 7.84
C PRO A 44 13.98 -13.21 6.71
N ALA A 45 12.87 -13.52 6.03
CA ALA A 45 12.83 -14.48 4.92
C ALA A 45 13.04 -13.82 3.55
N ALA A 46 13.45 -12.55 3.50
CA ALA A 46 13.65 -11.85 2.24
C ALA A 46 14.70 -12.56 1.37
N THR A 47 14.35 -12.75 0.10
CA THR A 47 15.23 -13.35 -0.90
C THR A 47 15.90 -12.28 -1.73
N GLU A 48 17.12 -12.54 -2.21
CA GLU A 48 17.77 -11.63 -3.13
C GLU A 48 17.03 -11.57 -4.48
N SER A 49 16.87 -10.35 -4.99
CA SER A 49 16.34 -10.15 -6.34
C SER A 49 17.48 -10.14 -7.34
N LYS A 50 17.30 -10.86 -8.46
CA LYS A 50 18.26 -10.84 -9.59
C LYS A 50 18.21 -9.52 -10.37
N ALA A 51 17.15 -8.74 -10.23
CA ALA A 51 16.94 -7.46 -10.89
C ALA A 51 16.68 -6.36 -9.86
N ALA A 52 16.94 -5.12 -10.24
CA ALA A 52 16.55 -3.97 -9.43
C ALA A 52 15.03 -3.94 -9.24
N LEU A 53 14.59 -3.62 -8.03
CA LEU A 53 13.17 -3.50 -7.72
C LEU A 53 12.54 -2.35 -8.53
N PRO A 54 11.32 -2.56 -9.06
CA PRO A 54 10.59 -1.47 -9.71
C PRO A 54 10.23 -0.40 -8.68
N PHE A 55 10.14 0.85 -9.13
CA PHE A 55 9.73 1.93 -8.23
C PHE A 55 8.27 1.79 -7.80
N GLU A 56 7.38 1.41 -8.70
CA GLU A 56 5.99 1.03 -8.41
C GLU A 56 5.98 -0.45 -8.02
N LEU A 57 6.01 -0.68 -6.72
CA LEU A 57 6.11 -2.02 -6.14
C LEU A 57 4.80 -2.79 -6.29
N ARG A 58 4.92 -4.06 -6.68
CA ARG A 58 3.84 -5.04 -6.71
C ARG A 58 3.97 -5.99 -5.53
N LEU A 59 2.91 -6.74 -5.26
CA LEU A 59 2.90 -7.74 -4.17
C LEU A 59 4.07 -8.71 -4.25
N GLY A 60 4.40 -9.19 -5.47
CA GLY A 60 5.50 -10.11 -5.70
C GLY A 60 6.90 -9.55 -5.42
N ASP A 61 7.05 -8.22 -5.36
CA ASP A 61 8.34 -7.57 -5.12
C ASP A 61 8.68 -7.52 -3.63
N LEU A 62 7.67 -7.60 -2.74
CA LEU A 62 7.82 -7.47 -1.29
C LEU A 62 8.73 -8.54 -0.69
N LYS A 63 8.72 -9.75 -1.24
CA LYS A 63 9.60 -10.85 -0.81
C LYS A 63 11.09 -10.56 -0.99
N HIS A 64 11.43 -9.53 -1.75
CA HIS A 64 12.81 -9.11 -2.00
C HIS A 64 13.25 -7.92 -1.14
N ILE A 65 12.36 -7.42 -0.29
CA ILE A 65 12.62 -6.27 0.58
C ILE A 65 12.99 -6.79 1.96
N ARG A 66 14.24 -6.63 2.35
CA ARG A 66 14.72 -7.06 3.66
C ARG A 66 14.33 -6.09 4.77
N ARG A 67 14.47 -4.78 4.54
CA ARG A 67 14.12 -3.73 5.50
C ARG A 67 13.55 -2.54 4.77
N ALA A 68 12.51 -1.95 5.35
CA ALA A 68 11.93 -0.72 4.84
C ALA A 68 11.28 0.10 5.95
N ILE A 69 11.25 1.40 5.76
CA ILE A 69 10.35 2.31 6.47
C ILE A 69 9.17 2.64 5.56
N PHE A 70 8.00 2.70 6.15
CA PHE A 70 6.77 3.01 5.42
C PHE A 70 6.14 4.29 5.96
N ALA A 71 5.68 5.13 5.04
CA ALA A 71 4.73 6.19 5.34
C ALA A 71 3.41 5.91 4.63
N VAL A 72 2.31 6.01 5.37
CA VAL A 72 0.95 5.74 4.86
C VAL A 72 0.21 7.06 4.74
N LYS A 73 -0.33 7.34 3.57
CA LYS A 73 -1.16 8.53 3.32
C LYS A 73 -2.59 8.12 3.04
N GLY A 74 -3.42 8.21 4.09
CA GLY A 74 -4.84 7.81 4.05
C GLY A 74 -5.78 8.82 3.37
N TRP A 75 -5.32 9.53 2.36
CA TRP A 75 -6.10 10.51 1.59
C TRP A 75 -6.85 9.82 0.45
N HIS A 76 -7.80 8.96 0.79
CA HIS A 76 -8.43 8.02 -0.14
C HIS A 76 -9.15 8.65 -1.35
N THR A 77 -9.47 9.94 -1.30
CA THR A 77 -10.11 10.69 -2.38
C THR A 77 -9.10 11.42 -3.27
N GLU A 78 -7.82 11.42 -2.90
CA GLU A 78 -6.79 12.18 -3.58
C GLU A 78 -6.00 11.31 -4.57
N THR A 79 -5.56 11.95 -5.66
CA THR A 79 -4.59 11.36 -6.59
C THR A 79 -3.27 12.13 -6.46
N PHE A 80 -2.18 11.41 -6.22
CA PHE A 80 -0.86 12.00 -6.01
C PHE A 80 -0.25 12.46 -7.33
N SER A 81 -0.80 13.56 -7.86
CA SER A 81 -0.21 14.31 -8.98
C SER A 81 0.96 15.19 -8.49
N PRO A 82 1.86 15.64 -9.38
CA PRO A 82 2.93 16.57 -9.00
C PRO A 82 2.42 17.83 -8.30
N ALA A 83 1.28 18.38 -8.73
CA ALA A 83 0.67 19.56 -8.10
C ALA A 83 0.25 19.30 -6.66
N VAL A 84 -0.47 18.19 -6.39
CA VAL A 84 -0.88 17.81 -5.03
C VAL A 84 0.34 17.60 -4.15
N MET A 85 1.35 16.89 -4.64
CA MET A 85 2.56 16.61 -3.87
C MET A 85 3.43 17.84 -3.61
N THR A 86 3.44 18.81 -4.52
CA THR A 86 4.14 20.10 -4.32
C THR A 86 3.50 20.92 -3.21
N ASN A 87 2.17 20.90 -3.13
CA ASN A 87 1.42 21.63 -2.12
C ASN A 87 1.40 20.95 -0.74
N SER A 88 1.94 19.73 -0.64
CA SER A 88 1.91 18.92 0.59
C SER A 88 3.29 18.35 0.92
N PRO A 89 4.28 19.21 1.24
CA PRO A 89 5.67 18.77 1.48
C PRO A 89 5.83 17.85 2.69
N GLU A 90 4.85 17.83 3.60
CA GLU A 90 4.85 16.92 4.76
C GLU A 90 4.76 15.43 4.37
N ILE A 91 4.31 15.13 3.15
CA ILE A 91 4.31 13.76 2.62
C ILE A 91 5.72 13.14 2.66
N PHE A 92 6.74 13.96 2.44
CA PHE A 92 8.12 13.52 2.24
C PHE A 92 8.98 13.55 3.51
N ARG A 93 8.42 13.93 4.66
CA ARG A 93 9.20 14.02 5.91
C ARG A 93 9.84 12.69 6.31
N PHE A 94 9.17 11.56 6.03
CA PHE A 94 9.70 10.22 6.29
C PHE A 94 10.95 9.88 5.45
N ALA A 95 11.14 10.55 4.31
CA ALA A 95 12.28 10.33 3.41
C ALA A 95 13.47 11.26 3.71
N GLN A 96 13.31 12.21 4.63
CA GLN A 96 14.36 13.17 4.98
C GLN A 96 15.48 12.56 5.85
N PRO A 97 16.67 13.18 5.91
CA PRO A 97 17.80 12.65 6.69
C PRO A 97 17.49 12.42 8.18
N ALA A 98 16.62 13.22 8.78
CA ALA A 98 16.21 13.03 10.18
C ALA A 98 15.44 11.71 10.38
N ALA A 99 14.58 11.33 9.43
CA ALA A 99 13.87 10.06 9.45
C ALA A 99 14.83 8.88 9.21
N ALA A 100 15.84 9.05 8.33
CA ALA A 100 16.87 8.04 8.12
C ALA A 100 17.64 7.73 9.41
N LYS A 101 18.05 8.74 10.17
CA LYS A 101 18.71 8.55 11.48
C LYS A 101 17.81 7.77 12.47
N THR A 102 16.51 8.04 12.45
CA THR A 102 15.55 7.30 13.27
C THR A 102 15.46 5.84 12.85
N ALA A 103 15.46 5.56 11.54
CA ALA A 103 15.44 4.20 11.00
C ALA A 103 16.75 3.44 11.32
N GLU A 104 17.91 4.10 11.22
CA GLU A 104 19.21 3.54 11.61
C GLU A 104 19.25 3.16 13.10
N ALA A 105 18.62 3.96 13.97
CA ALA A 105 18.50 3.62 15.38
C ALA A 105 17.66 2.37 15.65
N VAL A 106 16.69 2.06 14.78
CA VAL A 106 15.82 0.88 14.88
C VAL A 106 16.45 -0.35 14.23
N PHE A 107 17.01 -0.19 13.02
CA PHE A 107 17.54 -1.32 12.24
C PHE A 107 19.02 -1.64 12.52
N GLY A 108 19.73 -0.74 13.17
CA GLY A 108 21.19 -0.75 13.33
C GLY A 108 21.89 0.12 12.29
N THR A 109 23.04 0.67 12.69
CA THR A 109 23.93 1.42 11.78
C THR A 109 24.45 0.51 10.67
N ASP A 110 24.70 1.08 9.50
CA ASP A 110 25.20 0.38 8.30
C ASP A 110 24.26 -0.67 7.69
N THR A 111 23.00 -0.67 8.09
CA THR A 111 21.99 -1.55 7.48
C THR A 111 21.17 -0.79 6.45
N GLY A 112 21.26 -1.20 5.17
CA GLY A 112 20.43 -0.62 4.12
C GLY A 112 18.95 -0.88 4.34
N PHE A 113 18.09 0.12 4.08
CA PHE A 113 16.65 0.01 4.10
C PHE A 113 16.03 0.86 2.97
N LEU A 114 14.82 0.50 2.56
CA LEU A 114 14.07 1.26 1.56
C LEU A 114 13.08 2.23 2.23
N LYS A 115 12.84 3.36 1.59
CA LYS A 115 11.83 4.36 1.98
C LYS A 115 10.62 4.20 1.06
N ILE A 116 9.55 3.60 1.57
CA ILE A 116 8.38 3.23 0.79
C ILE A 116 7.18 4.09 1.20
N LEU A 117 6.52 4.66 0.20
CA LEU A 117 5.29 5.40 0.37
C LEU A 117 4.09 4.52 0.02
N VAL A 118 3.14 4.39 0.93
CA VAL A 118 1.81 3.88 0.60
C VAL A 118 0.94 5.08 0.24
N ALA A 119 0.72 5.25 -1.07
CA ALA A 119 -0.01 6.38 -1.65
C ALA A 119 -1.49 6.02 -1.88
N PRO A 120 -2.42 6.98 -1.81
CA PRO A 120 -3.84 6.73 -2.10
C PRO A 120 -4.05 6.23 -3.54
N SER A 121 -3.52 6.94 -4.52
CA SER A 121 -3.44 6.54 -5.92
C SER A 121 -2.45 7.41 -6.67
N LEU A 122 -1.95 6.90 -7.80
CA LEU A 122 -1.19 7.67 -8.77
C LEU A 122 -2.08 8.03 -9.99
N PRO A 123 -1.75 9.06 -10.76
CA PRO A 123 -2.52 9.43 -11.96
C PRO A 123 -2.66 8.27 -12.94
N SER A 124 -3.84 8.13 -13.54
CA SER A 124 -4.11 7.12 -14.58
C SER A 124 -3.46 7.46 -15.93
N SER A 125 -3.26 8.76 -16.23
CA SER A 125 -2.56 9.22 -17.42
C SER A 125 -1.08 8.83 -17.34
N LYS A 126 -0.57 8.11 -18.35
CA LYS A 126 0.84 7.66 -18.42
C LYS A 126 1.84 8.80 -18.24
N LYS A 127 1.56 9.98 -18.83
CA LYS A 127 2.43 11.16 -18.72
C LYS A 127 2.49 11.65 -17.28
N GLN A 128 1.34 11.95 -16.68
CA GLN A 128 1.25 12.45 -15.30
C GLN A 128 1.77 11.43 -14.28
N ARG A 129 1.52 10.14 -14.50
CA ARG A 129 2.04 9.06 -13.65
C ARG A 129 3.57 9.07 -13.65
N ARG A 130 4.19 9.17 -14.83
CA ARG A 130 5.64 9.27 -14.93
C ARG A 130 6.19 10.50 -14.21
N GLU A 131 5.58 11.65 -14.42
CA GLU A 131 5.96 12.89 -13.74
C GLU A 131 5.82 12.76 -12.21
N SER A 132 4.77 12.10 -11.73
CA SER A 132 4.58 11.82 -10.29
C SER A 132 5.67 10.89 -9.74
N VAL A 133 6.01 9.83 -10.46
CA VAL A 133 7.10 8.90 -10.10
C VAL A 133 8.45 9.62 -10.05
N GLU A 134 8.77 10.43 -11.04
CA GLU A 134 10.00 11.23 -11.09
C GLU A 134 10.06 12.22 -9.91
N PHE A 135 8.92 12.85 -9.59
CA PHE A 135 8.82 13.76 -8.46
C PHE A 135 9.05 13.02 -7.12
N LEU A 136 8.42 11.86 -6.91
CA LEU A 136 8.63 11.04 -5.71
C LEU A 136 10.09 10.64 -5.55
N ARG A 137 10.74 10.19 -6.61
CA ARG A 137 12.17 9.85 -6.61
C ARG A 137 13.05 11.05 -6.24
N SER A 138 12.75 12.22 -6.78
CA SER A 138 13.50 13.45 -6.47
C SER A 138 13.41 13.86 -4.99
N LYS A 139 12.38 13.39 -4.28
CA LYS A 139 12.17 13.60 -2.84
C LYS A 139 12.81 12.51 -1.97
N GLY A 140 13.51 11.56 -2.57
CA GLY A 140 14.20 10.50 -1.85
C GLY A 140 13.33 9.32 -1.45
N VAL A 141 12.19 9.13 -2.11
CA VAL A 141 11.37 7.92 -1.98
C VAL A 141 11.99 6.82 -2.85
N ASP A 142 12.12 5.61 -2.34
CA ASP A 142 12.72 4.47 -3.04
C ASP A 142 11.67 3.58 -3.71
N GLY A 143 10.43 3.59 -3.22
CA GLY A 143 9.34 2.84 -3.80
C GLY A 143 7.95 3.36 -3.39
N VAL A 144 6.95 3.05 -4.21
CA VAL A 144 5.56 3.39 -3.94
C VAL A 144 4.67 2.16 -4.10
N ILE A 145 3.68 2.02 -3.20
CA ILE A 145 2.60 1.04 -3.30
C ILE A 145 1.29 1.83 -3.28
N GLU A 146 0.38 1.55 -4.21
CA GLU A 146 -0.93 2.17 -4.19
C GLU A 146 -1.84 1.47 -3.16
N PHE A 147 -2.52 2.25 -2.31
CA PHE A 147 -3.38 1.73 -1.25
C PHE A 147 -4.48 0.77 -1.75
N PRO A 148 -5.12 0.97 -2.93
CA PRO A 148 -6.05 -0.01 -3.48
C PRO A 148 -5.45 -1.40 -3.69
N ALA A 149 -4.17 -1.49 -4.07
CA ALA A 149 -3.48 -2.78 -4.21
C ALA A 149 -3.28 -3.46 -2.85
N VAL A 150 -2.93 -2.68 -1.82
CA VAL A 150 -2.83 -3.15 -0.43
C VAL A 150 -4.18 -3.68 0.05
N LEU A 151 -5.24 -2.89 -0.13
CA LEU A 151 -6.59 -3.25 0.30
C LEU A 151 -7.09 -4.51 -0.41
N SER A 152 -6.92 -4.60 -1.74
CA SER A 152 -7.26 -5.82 -2.48
C SER A 152 -6.52 -7.04 -1.95
N ALA A 153 -5.21 -6.93 -1.71
CA ALA A 153 -4.42 -8.04 -1.19
C ALA A 153 -4.90 -8.52 0.19
N VAL A 154 -5.24 -7.60 1.09
CA VAL A 154 -5.79 -7.94 2.40
C VAL A 154 -7.17 -8.60 2.24
N ILE A 155 -8.03 -8.04 1.41
CA ILE A 155 -9.34 -8.64 1.13
C ILE A 155 -9.16 -10.05 0.56
N ASP A 156 -8.34 -10.23 -0.46
CA ASP A 156 -8.15 -11.52 -1.14
C ASP A 156 -7.56 -12.57 -0.19
N GLY A 157 -6.64 -12.17 0.69
CA GLY A 157 -5.99 -13.03 1.67
C GLY A 157 -6.89 -13.53 2.80
N VAL A 158 -8.07 -12.92 3.02
CA VAL A 158 -8.99 -13.35 4.08
C VAL A 158 -9.86 -14.51 3.64
N GLU A 159 -9.76 -15.64 4.34
CA GLU A 159 -10.55 -16.85 4.11
C GLU A 159 -11.86 -16.84 4.92
N LYS A 160 -12.98 -17.23 4.32
CA LYS A 160 -14.30 -17.27 4.97
C LYS A 160 -14.35 -18.21 6.18
N ASN A 161 -13.62 -19.32 6.10
CA ASN A 161 -13.65 -20.41 7.09
C ASN A 161 -12.59 -20.27 8.19
N ARG A 162 -11.78 -19.22 8.13
CA ARG A 162 -10.72 -18.97 9.12
C ARG A 162 -11.19 -17.93 10.13
N ASN A 163 -10.93 -18.16 11.42
CA ASN A 163 -11.22 -17.18 12.45
C ASN A 163 -9.99 -16.29 12.70
N TYR A 164 -10.17 -14.98 12.56
CA TYR A 164 -9.10 -13.99 12.75
C TYR A 164 -9.21 -13.40 14.15
N GLN A 165 -8.45 -13.97 15.09
CA GLN A 165 -8.31 -13.42 16.43
C GLN A 165 -7.31 -12.26 16.40
N ARG A 166 -7.54 -11.23 17.20
CA ARG A 166 -6.66 -10.05 17.37
C ARG A 166 -6.61 -9.09 16.17
N SER A 167 -7.46 -9.25 15.18
CA SER A 167 -7.60 -8.29 14.08
C SER A 167 -9.08 -8.06 13.74
N ASP A 168 -9.60 -6.93 14.19
CA ASP A 168 -10.99 -6.54 13.91
C ASP A 168 -11.20 -6.28 12.42
N VAL A 169 -10.19 -5.78 11.71
CA VAL A 169 -10.25 -5.52 10.27
C VAL A 169 -10.38 -6.83 9.49
N LEU A 170 -9.54 -7.83 9.76
CA LEU A 170 -9.61 -9.12 9.08
C LEU A 170 -10.91 -9.85 9.41
N GLN A 171 -11.36 -9.76 10.68
CA GLN A 171 -12.62 -10.35 11.08
C GLN A 171 -13.83 -9.67 10.41
N LEU A 172 -13.82 -8.34 10.26
CA LEU A 172 -14.85 -7.61 9.53
C LEU A 172 -14.89 -8.04 8.05
N ILE A 173 -13.74 -8.10 7.39
CA ILE A 173 -13.64 -8.56 6.00
C ILE A 173 -14.19 -9.99 5.87
N ARG A 174 -13.84 -10.88 6.78
CA ARG A 174 -14.37 -12.25 6.82
C ARG A 174 -15.90 -12.27 6.90
N VAL A 175 -16.48 -11.47 7.79
CA VAL A 175 -17.95 -11.37 7.92
C VAL A 175 -18.58 -10.86 6.63
N LEU A 176 -18.02 -9.80 6.02
CA LEU A 176 -18.50 -9.25 4.75
C LEU A 176 -18.44 -10.30 3.62
N LYS A 177 -17.35 -11.07 3.56
CA LYS A 177 -17.21 -12.19 2.59
C LYS A 177 -18.22 -13.32 2.86
N ALA A 178 -18.41 -13.70 4.13
CA ALA A 178 -19.34 -14.76 4.50
C ALA A 178 -20.80 -14.42 4.12
N HIS A 179 -21.16 -13.15 4.18
CA HIS A 179 -22.49 -12.65 3.78
C HIS A 179 -22.57 -12.23 2.31
N GLY A 180 -21.53 -12.48 1.49
CA GLY A 180 -21.55 -12.16 0.06
C GLY A 180 -21.53 -10.67 -0.27
N MET A 181 -21.18 -9.81 0.71
CA MET A 181 -21.09 -8.36 0.52
C MET A 181 -19.81 -7.96 -0.22
N LEU A 182 -18.75 -8.75 -0.12
CA LEU A 182 -17.56 -8.62 -0.94
C LEU A 182 -17.60 -9.70 -2.01
N ARG A 183 -17.71 -9.29 -3.28
CA ARG A 183 -17.64 -10.21 -4.42
C ARG A 183 -16.20 -10.71 -4.55
N GLU A 184 -16.03 -12.03 -4.51
CA GLU A 184 -14.80 -12.63 -4.99
C GLU A 184 -14.67 -12.35 -6.49
N PRO A 185 -13.47 -12.10 -7.03
CA PRO A 185 -13.29 -12.02 -8.47
C PRO A 185 -13.74 -13.35 -9.06
N GLN A 186 -14.96 -13.37 -9.58
CA GLN A 186 -15.45 -14.50 -10.38
C GLN A 186 -14.58 -14.53 -11.64
N LEU A 187 -13.81 -15.58 -11.80
CA LEU A 187 -13.34 -15.99 -13.11
C LEU A 187 -14.61 -16.23 -13.95
N GLU A 188 -15.03 -15.26 -14.77
CA GLU A 188 -16.06 -15.44 -15.77
C GLU A 188 -15.55 -16.45 -16.81
N LEU A 189 -15.62 -17.74 -16.48
CA LEU A 189 -15.27 -18.84 -17.38
C LEU A 189 -16.22 -18.92 -18.58
N PHE A 190 -17.41 -18.28 -18.50
CA PHE A 190 -18.36 -18.21 -19.60
C PHE A 190 -19.03 -16.83 -19.63
N ARG A 191 -18.66 -15.99 -20.58
CA ARG A 191 -19.54 -14.92 -21.03
C ARG A 191 -20.69 -15.57 -21.78
N ALA A 192 -21.85 -15.71 -21.16
CA ALA A 192 -23.08 -16.06 -21.88
C ALA A 192 -23.27 -15.01 -22.99
N ALA A 193 -23.18 -15.46 -24.24
CA ALA A 193 -23.42 -14.60 -25.39
C ALA A 193 -24.82 -13.99 -25.24
N LYS A 194 -24.93 -12.66 -25.20
CA LYS A 194 -26.21 -11.96 -25.22
C LYS A 194 -26.97 -12.42 -26.43
N PRO A 195 -28.23 -12.92 -26.30
CA PRO A 195 -29.04 -13.30 -27.45
C PRO A 195 -29.19 -12.06 -28.37
N ARG A 196 -28.82 -12.22 -29.64
CA ARG A 196 -29.03 -11.22 -30.67
C ARG A 196 -30.56 -10.99 -30.75
N ARG A 197 -31.01 -9.78 -30.43
CA ARG A 197 -32.35 -9.31 -30.72
C ARG A 197 -32.57 -9.42 -32.26
N THR A 198 -33.29 -10.42 -32.70
CA THR A 198 -33.76 -10.49 -34.07
C THR A 198 -34.71 -9.31 -34.31
N ALA A 199 -34.32 -8.45 -35.23
CA ALA A 199 -35.16 -7.35 -35.68
C ALA A 199 -36.48 -7.95 -36.26
N ARG A 200 -37.60 -7.57 -35.67
CA ARG A 200 -38.92 -7.86 -36.23
C ARG A 200 -39.04 -7.16 -37.57
N LYS A 201 -39.19 -7.95 -38.63
CA LYS A 201 -39.54 -7.48 -39.95
C LYS A 201 -41.00 -6.90 -39.90
N PRO A 202 -41.27 -5.72 -40.43
CA PRO A 202 -42.65 -5.27 -40.57
C PRO A 202 -43.35 -6.12 -41.62
N MET A 203 -44.53 -6.59 -41.28
CA MET A 203 -45.46 -7.25 -42.22
C MET A 203 -46.19 -6.20 -43.06
N PRO A 204 -46.55 -6.53 -44.31
CA PRO A 204 -47.19 -5.65 -45.29
C PRO A 204 -48.58 -5.19 -44.91
#